data_89bd7d381f5d2d3fed95f4b60b8fe27c
#
_entry.id   89bd7d381f5d2d3fed95f4b60b8fe27c
#
_cell.length_a   1.000
_cell.length_b   1.000
_cell.length_c   1.000
_cell.angle_alpha   90.00
_cell.angle_beta   90.00
_cell.angle_gamma   90.00
#
_symmetry.space_group_name_H-M   'P 1'
#
loop_
_entity.id
_entity.type
_entity.pdbx_description
1 polymer ?
#
loop_
_entity_poly.entity_id
_entity_poly.type
_entity_poly.pdbx_seq_one_letter_code
_entity_poly.pdbx_strand_id
1 'polypeptide(L)'
;MGTEVHEVTELITPGPAVALAGLLGVSEPGEELPLLWHWVYLLDRPPQDALGPDGHQHRGGMPVPPGPGLRRMFAGGRVWRHGALRIGAEATRRTWQASSARKEGRSGPLVFVTVRTEVSQGGPVVITEEQDLVYREAVADNQARSAHIVAAAGRDRTVTVDPVLLFRFSALTYNAHRIHYDRDYARAEGYPGLVVHGPLQALLMAELARRPGASEYAYRLVAPLYEDDGLIVSAGPEGETIGVSCRDASDRVTATGVLR
;
A
#
# COMPACT_ATOMS: atom_id res chain seq x y z
N MET A 1 15.43 12.86 -20.77
CA MET A 1 15.50 13.27 -19.36
C MET A 1 15.83 12.03 -18.57
N GLY A 2 16.95 12.01 -17.84
CA GLY A 2 17.29 10.88 -16.96
C GLY A 2 16.25 10.78 -15.86
N THR A 3 15.78 9.56 -15.59
CA THR A 3 14.84 9.31 -14.49
C THR A 3 15.58 9.58 -13.19
N GLU A 4 15.10 10.52 -12.39
CA GLU A 4 15.65 10.79 -11.05
C GLU A 4 15.47 9.53 -10.20
N VAL A 5 16.56 9.03 -9.60
CA VAL A 5 16.56 7.86 -8.73
C VAL A 5 16.76 8.37 -7.30
N HIS A 6 15.82 8.04 -6.44
CA HIS A 6 15.92 8.30 -5.01
C HIS A 6 16.47 7.06 -4.29
N GLU A 7 17.48 7.25 -3.45
CA GLU A 7 18.15 6.16 -2.76
C GLU A 7 18.17 6.38 -1.24
N VAL A 8 17.84 5.32 -0.49
CA VAL A 8 17.87 5.31 0.97
C VAL A 8 18.56 4.03 1.43
N THR A 9 19.51 4.15 2.33
CA THR A 9 20.20 3.00 2.97
C THR A 9 19.99 3.06 4.48
N GLU A 10 19.61 1.93 5.07
CA GLU A 10 19.50 1.80 6.53
C GLU A 10 19.76 0.37 6.99
N LEU A 11 20.10 0.23 8.27
CA LEU A 11 20.16 -1.07 8.95
C LEU A 11 18.74 -1.58 9.21
N ILE A 12 18.42 -2.77 8.76
CA ILE A 12 17.12 -3.41 9.01
C ILE A 12 17.10 -3.92 10.46
N THR A 13 16.53 -3.14 11.37
CA THR A 13 16.45 -3.46 12.79
C THR A 13 15.17 -4.24 13.14
N PRO A 14 15.10 -5.00 14.26
CA PRO A 14 13.90 -5.75 14.65
C PRO A 14 12.68 -4.86 14.96
N GLY A 15 12.90 -3.64 15.49
CA GLY A 15 11.84 -2.79 16.03
C GLY A 15 10.64 -2.55 15.13
N PRO A 16 10.81 -2.08 13.88
CA PRO A 16 9.69 -1.89 12.96
C PRO A 16 8.92 -3.18 12.63
N ALA A 17 9.61 -4.33 12.52
CA ALA A 17 8.97 -5.62 12.28
C ALA A 17 8.13 -6.07 13.47
N VAL A 18 8.64 -5.92 14.71
CA VAL A 18 7.89 -6.20 15.95
C VAL A 18 6.65 -5.29 16.03
N ALA A 19 6.81 -4.01 15.73
CA ALA A 19 5.70 -3.06 15.74
C ALA A 19 4.62 -3.41 14.70
N LEU A 20 5.03 -3.83 13.47
CA LEU A 20 4.12 -4.27 12.43
C LEU A 20 3.42 -5.59 12.81
N ALA A 21 4.13 -6.56 13.37
CA ALA A 21 3.54 -7.80 13.88
C ALA A 21 2.44 -7.51 14.90
N GLY A 22 2.73 -6.66 15.89
CA GLY A 22 1.76 -6.24 16.89
C GLY A 22 0.57 -5.45 16.32
N LEU A 23 0.78 -4.66 15.25
CA LEU A 23 -0.30 -3.95 14.56
C LEU A 23 -1.20 -4.92 13.80
N LEU A 24 -0.61 -5.87 13.07
CA LEU A 24 -1.33 -6.86 12.28
C LEU A 24 -1.93 -8.00 13.14
N GLY A 25 -1.54 -8.13 14.41
CA GLY A 25 -1.96 -9.22 15.29
C GLY A 25 -1.46 -10.58 14.78
N VAL A 26 -0.20 -10.64 14.35
CA VAL A 26 0.49 -11.85 13.88
C VAL A 26 1.78 -12.08 14.66
N SER A 27 2.36 -13.29 14.52
CA SER A 27 3.66 -13.58 15.14
C SER A 27 4.77 -12.73 14.52
N GLU A 28 5.74 -12.37 15.34
CA GLU A 28 6.96 -11.70 14.88
C GLU A 28 7.67 -12.56 13.83
N PRO A 29 8.30 -11.95 12.81
CA PRO A 29 9.10 -12.69 11.85
C PRO A 29 10.37 -13.20 12.53
N GLY A 30 10.97 -14.27 11.99
CA GLY A 30 12.32 -14.66 12.33
C GLY A 30 13.35 -13.68 11.75
N GLU A 31 14.44 -14.21 11.22
CA GLU A 31 15.51 -13.40 10.62
C GLU A 31 15.11 -12.76 9.28
N GLU A 32 14.10 -13.28 8.60
CA GLU A 32 13.68 -12.86 7.27
C GLU A 32 12.33 -12.13 7.31
N LEU A 33 12.26 -10.97 6.65
CA LEU A 33 11.03 -10.22 6.54
C LEU A 33 10.06 -10.89 5.54
N PRO A 34 8.76 -11.02 5.89
CA PRO A 34 7.71 -11.42 4.96
C PRO A 34 7.54 -10.44 3.80
N LEU A 35 6.84 -10.85 2.73
CA LEU A 35 6.45 -9.97 1.64
C LEU A 35 5.74 -8.71 2.15
N LEU A 36 6.02 -7.57 1.56
CA LEU A 36 5.52 -6.23 1.90
C LEU A 36 6.03 -5.64 3.23
N TRP A 37 6.67 -6.41 4.11
CA TRP A 37 7.15 -5.87 5.38
C TRP A 37 8.31 -4.88 5.22
N HIS A 38 8.93 -4.82 4.04
CA HIS A 38 9.88 -3.76 3.71
C HIS A 38 9.25 -2.36 3.69
N TRP A 39 7.91 -2.25 3.66
CA TRP A 39 7.20 -0.97 3.69
C TRP A 39 7.29 -0.21 5.00
N VAL A 40 7.78 -0.82 6.06
CA VAL A 40 8.07 -0.15 7.34
C VAL A 40 9.56 0.14 7.54
N TYR A 41 10.36 -0.06 6.50
CA TYR A 41 11.79 0.21 6.46
C TYR A 41 12.15 1.10 5.28
N LEU A 42 13.36 1.65 5.30
CA LEU A 42 13.90 2.45 4.19
C LEU A 42 12.94 3.61 3.83
N LEU A 43 12.29 4.18 4.84
CA LEU A 43 11.24 5.17 4.65
C LEU A 43 11.82 6.52 4.21
N ASP A 44 11.11 7.22 3.32
CA ASP A 44 11.33 8.64 3.12
C ASP A 44 10.89 9.39 4.36
N ARG A 45 11.77 10.27 4.86
CA ARG A 45 11.51 11.11 6.03
C ARG A 45 11.68 12.58 5.62
N PRO A 46 10.73 13.12 4.82
CA PRO A 46 10.84 14.49 4.34
C PRO A 46 10.76 15.49 5.51
N PRO A 47 11.44 16.63 5.40
CA PRO A 47 11.24 17.71 6.34
C PRO A 47 9.80 18.28 6.22
N GLN A 48 9.32 18.92 7.29
CA GLN A 48 7.94 19.38 7.39
C GLN A 48 7.54 20.33 6.24
N ASP A 49 8.45 21.17 5.76
CA ASP A 49 8.24 22.12 4.66
C ASP A 49 8.22 21.47 3.27
N ALA A 50 8.51 20.17 3.18
CA ALA A 50 8.36 19.39 1.96
C ALA A 50 7.00 18.70 1.84
N LEU A 51 6.12 18.84 2.84
CA LEU A 51 4.77 18.29 2.82
C LEU A 51 3.75 19.29 2.29
N GLY A 52 2.81 18.79 1.49
CA GLY A 52 1.63 19.56 1.06
C GLY A 52 0.56 19.66 2.16
N PRO A 53 -0.49 20.45 1.92
CA PRO A 53 -1.58 20.63 2.88
C PRO A 53 -2.37 19.36 3.16
N ASP A 54 -2.30 18.39 2.26
CA ASP A 54 -2.88 17.05 2.39
C ASP A 54 -2.00 16.07 3.18
N GLY A 55 -0.76 16.47 3.52
CA GLY A 55 0.24 15.65 4.18
C GLY A 55 1.09 14.79 3.25
N HIS A 56 0.84 14.82 1.94
CA HIS A 56 1.74 14.16 0.99
C HIS A 56 3.02 14.96 0.76
N GLN A 57 4.11 14.23 0.58
CA GLN A 57 5.37 14.79 0.13
C GLN A 57 5.23 15.34 -1.30
N HIS A 58 5.61 16.60 -1.52
CA HIS A 58 5.58 17.25 -2.83
C HIS A 58 6.97 17.38 -3.46
N ARG A 59 8.02 16.92 -2.78
CA ARG A 59 9.40 16.80 -3.30
C ARG A 59 10.03 15.51 -2.78
N GLY A 60 10.79 14.79 -3.62
CA GLY A 60 11.52 13.56 -3.27
C GLY A 60 10.89 12.28 -3.83
N GLY A 61 11.20 11.11 -3.26
CA GLY A 61 11.08 9.77 -3.82
C GLY A 61 9.79 9.32 -4.52
N MET A 62 8.63 9.82 -4.12
CA MET A 62 7.37 9.56 -4.84
C MET A 62 7.08 10.69 -5.83
N PRO A 63 6.57 10.40 -7.04
CA PRO A 63 6.31 11.44 -8.01
C PRO A 63 5.28 12.45 -7.49
N VAL A 64 5.55 13.73 -7.73
CA VAL A 64 4.60 14.81 -7.47
C VAL A 64 3.40 14.71 -8.42
N PRO A 65 2.22 15.18 -8.00
CA PRO A 65 1.07 15.29 -8.89
C PRO A 65 1.44 16.00 -10.19
N PRO A 66 1.09 15.43 -11.36
CA PRO A 66 1.49 15.99 -12.66
C PRO A 66 0.74 17.27 -13.05
N GLY A 67 -0.06 17.85 -12.14
CA GLY A 67 -0.79 19.11 -12.31
C GLY A 67 -1.47 19.57 -11.03
N PRO A 68 -1.85 20.85 -10.94
CA PRO A 68 -2.55 21.38 -9.77
C PRO A 68 -3.95 20.75 -9.65
N GLY A 69 -4.43 20.59 -8.42
CA GLY A 69 -5.78 20.08 -8.12
C GLY A 69 -5.99 18.58 -8.37
N LEU A 70 -4.93 17.85 -8.79
CA LEU A 70 -5.01 16.41 -8.98
C LEU A 70 -4.79 15.67 -7.67
N ARG A 71 -5.71 14.75 -7.36
CA ARG A 71 -5.61 13.84 -6.21
C ARG A 71 -4.84 12.59 -6.59
N ARG A 72 -3.91 12.18 -5.73
CA ARG A 72 -3.18 10.93 -5.85
C ARG A 72 -3.96 9.80 -5.22
N MET A 73 -4.14 8.71 -5.96
CA MET A 73 -4.75 7.48 -5.49
C MET A 73 -3.77 6.32 -5.64
N PHE A 74 -3.67 5.50 -4.62
CA PHE A 74 -2.95 4.24 -4.68
C PHE A 74 -3.86 3.19 -5.33
N ALA A 75 -3.49 2.69 -6.50
CA ALA A 75 -4.36 1.82 -7.31
C ALA A 75 -4.02 0.34 -7.17
N GLY A 76 -2.78 0.01 -6.78
CA GLY A 76 -2.31 -1.35 -6.65
C GLY A 76 -0.82 -1.48 -6.86
N GLY A 77 -0.35 -2.71 -7.06
CA GLY A 77 1.05 -2.96 -7.32
C GLY A 77 1.38 -4.43 -7.50
N ARG A 78 2.67 -4.68 -7.71
CA ARG A 78 3.27 -5.99 -7.87
C ARG A 78 4.59 -6.04 -7.12
N VAL A 79 4.85 -7.14 -6.45
CA VAL A 79 6.11 -7.36 -5.72
C VAL A 79 6.68 -8.70 -6.11
N TRP A 80 7.96 -8.71 -6.42
CA TRP A 80 8.75 -9.93 -6.71
C TRP A 80 9.86 -10.05 -5.69
N ARG A 81 9.92 -11.19 -5.03
CA ARG A 81 10.96 -11.57 -4.09
C ARG A 81 11.99 -12.44 -4.80
N HIS A 82 13.20 -11.95 -4.93
CA HIS A 82 14.33 -12.66 -5.54
C HIS A 82 15.22 -13.30 -4.48
N GLY A 83 15.14 -12.82 -3.25
CA GLY A 83 15.92 -13.29 -2.11
C GLY A 83 15.32 -12.84 -0.79
N ALA A 84 15.93 -13.26 0.31
CA ALA A 84 15.52 -12.85 1.63
C ALA A 84 16.00 -11.43 1.97
N LEU A 85 15.10 -10.59 2.48
CA LEU A 85 15.47 -9.37 3.17
C LEU A 85 15.61 -9.67 4.66
N ARG A 86 16.84 -9.55 5.20
CA ARG A 86 17.17 -10.02 6.56
C ARG A 86 17.29 -8.89 7.55
N ILE A 87 16.81 -9.14 8.75
CA ILE A 87 17.04 -8.30 9.94
C ILE A 87 18.52 -8.41 10.33
N GLY A 88 19.11 -7.31 10.80
CA GLY A 88 20.49 -7.26 11.27
C GLY A 88 21.53 -6.88 10.21
N ALA A 89 21.12 -6.61 8.98
CA ALA A 89 22.02 -6.20 7.90
C ALA A 89 21.53 -4.91 7.23
N GLU A 90 22.46 -4.15 6.64
CA GLU A 90 22.10 -2.98 5.84
C GLU A 90 21.40 -3.38 4.55
N ALA A 91 20.41 -2.58 4.15
CA ALA A 91 19.75 -2.68 2.86
C ALA A 91 19.65 -1.30 2.21
N THR A 92 19.64 -1.28 0.88
CA THR A 92 19.49 -0.06 0.08
C THR A 92 18.25 -0.16 -0.79
N ARG A 93 17.39 0.85 -0.71
CA ARG A 93 16.22 1.04 -1.57
C ARG A 93 16.55 2.08 -2.65
N ARG A 94 16.26 1.74 -3.88
CA ARG A 94 16.28 2.66 -5.03
C ARG A 94 14.89 2.78 -5.61
N THR A 95 14.38 3.99 -5.77
CA THR A 95 13.02 4.26 -6.24
C THR A 95 13.04 5.28 -7.36
N TRP A 96 12.27 5.03 -8.42
CA TRP A 96 12.13 5.93 -9.56
C TRP A 96 10.77 5.77 -10.24
N GLN A 97 10.40 6.76 -11.03
CA GLN A 97 9.24 6.68 -11.90
C GLN A 97 9.57 5.83 -13.13
N ALA A 98 8.99 4.63 -13.22
CA ALA A 98 9.21 3.70 -14.32
C ALA A 98 8.40 4.07 -15.56
N SER A 99 7.17 4.56 -15.37
CA SER A 99 6.32 4.97 -16.49
C SER A 99 5.32 6.05 -16.08
N SER A 100 4.82 6.79 -17.08
CA SER A 100 3.68 7.70 -16.93
C SER A 100 2.85 7.67 -18.21
N ALA A 101 1.53 7.58 -18.06
CA ALA A 101 0.60 7.57 -19.19
C ALA A 101 -0.66 8.37 -18.86
N ARG A 102 -1.04 9.29 -19.76
CA ARG A 102 -2.31 10.01 -19.68
C ARG A 102 -3.37 9.26 -20.46
N LYS A 103 -4.57 9.12 -19.87
CA LYS A 103 -5.74 8.50 -20.49
C LYS A 103 -6.97 9.35 -20.21
N GLU A 104 -7.90 9.36 -21.16
CA GLU A 104 -9.22 9.94 -20.94
C GLU A 104 -10.12 8.91 -20.24
N GLY A 105 -10.61 9.28 -19.07
CA GLY A 105 -11.58 8.51 -18.30
C GLY A 105 -13.00 9.08 -18.46
N ARG A 106 -14.01 8.38 -17.94
CA ARG A 106 -15.41 8.85 -18.01
C ARG A 106 -15.64 10.15 -17.20
N SER A 107 -14.84 10.38 -16.19
CA SER A 107 -14.91 11.54 -15.29
C SER A 107 -13.77 12.53 -15.51
N GLY A 108 -13.18 12.56 -16.71
CA GLY A 108 -12.08 13.45 -17.07
C GLY A 108 -10.72 12.76 -17.17
N PRO A 109 -9.66 13.53 -17.35
CA PRO A 109 -8.32 13.01 -17.59
C PRO A 109 -7.77 12.27 -16.36
N LEU A 110 -7.12 11.13 -16.63
CA LEU A 110 -6.41 10.32 -15.65
C LEU A 110 -4.93 10.27 -16.02
N VAL A 111 -4.05 10.42 -15.05
CA VAL A 111 -2.62 10.17 -15.24
C VAL A 111 -2.24 8.95 -14.41
N PHE A 112 -1.81 7.91 -15.09
CA PHE A 112 -1.26 6.69 -14.47
C PHE A 112 0.24 6.85 -14.33
N VAL A 113 0.77 6.57 -13.16
CA VAL A 113 2.21 6.58 -12.89
C VAL A 113 2.57 5.26 -12.25
N THR A 114 3.57 4.56 -12.79
CA THR A 114 4.16 3.39 -12.14
C THR A 114 5.48 3.82 -11.50
N VAL A 115 5.58 3.62 -10.20
CA VAL A 115 6.81 3.79 -9.42
C VAL A 115 7.45 2.43 -9.24
N ARG A 116 8.72 2.31 -9.61
CA ARG A 116 9.51 1.10 -9.39
C ARG A 116 10.47 1.29 -8.23
N THR A 117 10.53 0.28 -7.39
CA THR A 117 11.42 0.20 -6.24
C THR A 117 12.23 -1.09 -6.34
N GLU A 118 13.53 -1.00 -6.09
CA GLU A 118 14.42 -2.13 -5.90
C GLU A 118 15.05 -2.04 -4.52
N VAL A 119 15.02 -3.15 -3.78
CA VAL A 119 15.73 -3.28 -2.50
C VAL A 119 16.85 -4.28 -2.69
N SER A 120 18.07 -3.85 -2.40
CA SER A 120 19.25 -4.71 -2.41
C SER A 120 19.80 -4.90 -1.00
N GLN A 121 20.35 -6.08 -0.73
CA GLN A 121 21.01 -6.40 0.52
C GLN A 121 22.23 -7.31 0.24
N GLY A 122 23.40 -6.95 0.74
CA GLY A 122 24.64 -7.69 0.49
C GLY A 122 25.08 -7.68 -0.99
N GLY A 123 24.58 -6.72 -1.80
CA GLY A 123 24.88 -6.54 -3.21
C GLY A 123 23.73 -6.87 -4.16
N PRO A 124 23.10 -8.07 -4.16
CA PRO A 124 22.03 -8.38 -5.09
C PRO A 124 20.71 -7.68 -4.73
N VAL A 125 19.85 -7.46 -5.76
CA VAL A 125 18.46 -7.06 -5.57
C VAL A 125 17.68 -8.25 -5.01
N VAL A 126 17.09 -8.08 -3.84
CA VAL A 126 16.30 -9.11 -3.14
C VAL A 126 14.80 -8.90 -3.29
N ILE A 127 14.36 -7.65 -3.54
CA ILE A 127 12.95 -7.30 -3.81
C ILE A 127 12.92 -6.34 -4.99
N THR A 128 11.98 -6.57 -5.90
CA THR A 128 11.52 -5.60 -6.89
C THR A 128 10.06 -5.32 -6.64
N GLU A 129 9.66 -4.07 -6.68
CA GLU A 129 8.27 -3.64 -6.51
C GLU A 129 7.88 -2.64 -7.58
N GLU A 130 6.64 -2.71 -8.03
CA GLU A 130 5.98 -1.68 -8.83
C GLU A 130 4.68 -1.27 -8.15
N GLN A 131 4.53 0.04 -7.93
CA GLN A 131 3.31 0.64 -7.40
C GLN A 131 2.63 1.47 -8.47
N ASP A 132 1.34 1.23 -8.67
CA ASP A 132 0.53 1.97 -9.63
C ASP A 132 -0.24 3.08 -8.90
N LEU A 133 0.04 4.32 -9.28
CA LEU A 133 -0.62 5.53 -8.81
C LEU A 133 -1.53 6.07 -9.91
N VAL A 134 -2.69 6.58 -9.51
CA VAL A 134 -3.60 7.29 -10.41
C VAL A 134 -3.81 8.69 -9.89
N TYR A 135 -3.60 9.66 -10.75
CA TYR A 135 -3.91 11.07 -10.50
C TYR A 135 -5.14 11.46 -11.28
N ARG A 136 -6.11 12.07 -10.61
CA ARG A 136 -7.35 12.57 -11.22
C ARG A 136 -7.80 13.85 -10.55
N GLU A 137 -8.66 14.61 -11.23
CA GLU A 137 -9.36 15.72 -10.60
C GLU A 137 -10.27 15.24 -9.45
N ALA A 138 -10.48 16.14 -8.49
CA ALA A 138 -11.43 15.88 -7.41
C ALA A 138 -12.85 15.79 -7.99
N VAL A 139 -13.45 14.61 -7.94
CA VAL A 139 -14.86 14.42 -8.32
C VAL A 139 -15.68 14.33 -7.06
N ALA A 140 -16.79 15.06 -7.01
CA ALA A 140 -17.68 15.09 -5.85
C ALA A 140 -18.41 13.75 -5.60
N ASP A 141 -18.40 12.85 -6.56
CA ASP A 141 -19.06 11.55 -6.47
C ASP A 141 -18.04 10.40 -6.46
N ASN A 142 -17.76 9.93 -5.26
CA ASN A 142 -16.93 8.75 -5.01
C ASN A 142 -17.74 7.44 -5.04
N GLN A 143 -18.80 7.35 -5.83
CA GLN A 143 -19.50 6.09 -6.02
C GLN A 143 -18.57 5.08 -6.71
N ALA A 144 -17.85 4.33 -5.89
CA ALA A 144 -17.09 3.18 -6.33
C ALA A 144 -18.07 2.16 -6.93
N ARG A 145 -17.83 1.77 -8.16
CA ARG A 145 -18.60 0.70 -8.79
C ARG A 145 -18.38 -0.58 -8.03
N SER A 146 -19.47 -1.18 -7.59
CA SER A 146 -19.48 -2.54 -7.07
C SER A 146 -18.93 -3.49 -8.13
N ALA A 147 -17.72 -3.92 -7.99
CA ALA A 147 -17.24 -5.12 -8.65
C ALA A 147 -17.71 -6.29 -7.79
N HIS A 148 -18.76 -6.99 -8.19
CA HIS A 148 -19.11 -8.26 -7.60
C HIS A 148 -18.06 -9.28 -8.05
N ILE A 149 -16.99 -9.36 -7.31
CA ILE A 149 -16.06 -10.49 -7.42
C ILE A 149 -16.47 -11.45 -6.32
N VAL A 150 -16.93 -12.63 -6.71
CA VAL A 150 -17.28 -13.70 -5.78
C VAL A 150 -16.03 -14.01 -4.95
N ALA A 151 -16.11 -13.77 -3.64
CA ALA A 151 -15.06 -14.21 -2.73
C ALA A 151 -14.92 -15.73 -2.85
N ALA A 152 -13.74 -16.20 -3.17
CA ALA A 152 -13.47 -17.63 -3.19
C ALA A 152 -13.72 -18.18 -1.78
N ALA A 153 -14.44 -19.32 -1.68
CA ALA A 153 -14.61 -20.02 -0.42
C ALA A 153 -13.21 -20.34 0.16
N GLY A 154 -12.93 -19.85 1.36
CA GLY A 154 -11.60 -19.96 1.95
C GLY A 154 -11.58 -19.51 3.40
N ARG A 155 -10.42 -19.03 3.85
CA ARG A 155 -10.24 -18.50 5.21
C ARG A 155 -10.60 -17.03 5.24
N ASP A 156 -11.46 -16.65 6.18
CA ASP A 156 -11.82 -15.26 6.44
C ASP A 156 -11.23 -14.78 7.78
N ARG A 157 -10.86 -13.51 7.81
CA ARG A 157 -10.43 -12.81 9.01
C ARG A 157 -11.11 -11.43 9.07
N THR A 158 -11.89 -11.21 10.12
CA THR A 158 -12.43 -9.87 10.42
C THR A 158 -11.35 -9.04 11.12
N VAL A 159 -11.18 -7.81 10.67
CA VAL A 159 -10.25 -6.84 11.24
C VAL A 159 -11.05 -5.65 11.75
N THR A 160 -10.90 -5.32 13.03
CA THR A 160 -11.45 -4.10 13.58
C THR A 160 -10.65 -2.91 13.05
N VAL A 161 -11.32 -2.05 12.31
CA VAL A 161 -10.74 -0.80 11.83
C VAL A 161 -11.24 0.33 12.72
N ASP A 162 -10.31 1.03 13.34
CA ASP A 162 -10.59 2.20 14.16
C ASP A 162 -9.51 3.29 13.91
N PRO A 163 -9.70 4.51 14.38
CA PRO A 163 -8.72 5.58 14.21
C PRO A 163 -7.35 5.26 14.82
N VAL A 164 -7.30 4.40 15.85
CA VAL A 164 -6.04 4.00 16.49
C VAL A 164 -5.22 3.12 15.57
N LEU A 165 -5.87 2.14 14.91
CA LEU A 165 -5.21 1.29 13.90
C LEU A 165 -4.66 2.15 12.75
N LEU A 166 -5.49 3.07 12.23
CA LEU A 166 -5.10 3.92 11.10
C LEU A 166 -3.94 4.85 11.46
N PHE A 167 -4.00 5.48 12.65
CA PHE A 167 -2.91 6.32 13.14
C PHE A 167 -1.60 5.52 13.33
N ARG A 168 -1.67 4.34 13.96
CA ARG A 168 -0.48 3.49 14.16
C ARG A 168 0.13 3.04 12.84
N PHE A 169 -0.69 2.71 11.85
CA PHE A 169 -0.20 2.35 10.53
C PHE A 169 0.44 3.55 9.81
N SER A 170 -0.19 4.74 9.86
CA SER A 170 0.40 5.99 9.37
C SER A 170 1.76 6.28 10.00
N ALA A 171 1.85 6.16 11.34
CA ALA A 171 3.08 6.40 12.08
C ALA A 171 4.18 5.41 11.68
N LEU A 172 3.84 4.13 11.56
CA LEU A 172 4.79 3.06 11.24
C LEU A 172 5.33 3.14 9.81
N THR A 173 4.50 3.62 8.86
CA THR A 173 4.88 3.83 7.46
C THR A 173 5.32 5.26 7.14
N TYR A 174 5.37 6.13 8.15
CA TYR A 174 5.64 7.58 8.03
C TYR A 174 4.72 8.28 7.02
N ASN A 175 3.48 7.81 6.93
CA ASN A 175 2.48 8.33 6.00
C ASN A 175 1.63 9.42 6.68
N ALA A 176 1.84 10.67 6.28
CA ALA A 176 1.15 11.82 6.83
C ALA A 176 -0.11 12.25 6.06
N HIS A 177 -0.64 11.43 5.14
CA HIS A 177 -1.84 11.78 4.39
C HIS A 177 -3.06 11.90 5.30
N ARG A 178 -3.61 13.11 5.36
CA ARG A 178 -4.64 13.51 6.34
C ARG A 178 -5.94 12.71 6.27
N ILE A 179 -6.31 12.18 5.13
CA ILE A 179 -7.54 11.37 5.00
C ILE A 179 -7.58 10.15 5.90
N HIS A 180 -6.43 9.71 6.43
CA HIS A 180 -6.33 8.54 7.28
C HIS A 180 -6.45 8.83 8.79
N TYR A 181 -6.34 10.11 9.23
CA TYR A 181 -6.36 10.46 10.65
C TYR A 181 -7.11 11.77 10.97
N ASP A 182 -7.47 12.57 9.97
CA ASP A 182 -8.20 13.83 10.13
C ASP A 182 -9.58 13.71 9.46
N ARG A 183 -10.63 13.46 10.28
CA ARG A 183 -11.98 13.26 9.77
C ARG A 183 -12.56 14.50 9.08
N ASP A 184 -12.25 15.70 9.59
CA ASP A 184 -12.78 16.93 9.01
C ASP A 184 -12.15 17.18 7.65
N TYR A 185 -10.85 16.91 7.53
CA TYR A 185 -10.17 16.95 6.24
C TYR A 185 -10.69 15.87 5.28
N ALA A 186 -10.89 14.65 5.73
CA ALA A 186 -11.45 13.57 4.92
C ALA A 186 -12.84 13.94 4.38
N ARG A 187 -13.70 14.53 5.22
CA ARG A 187 -15.04 15.04 4.82
C ARG A 187 -14.94 16.19 3.83
N ALA A 188 -14.04 17.14 4.04
CA ALA A 188 -13.78 18.22 3.09
C ALA A 188 -13.30 17.72 1.72
N GLU A 189 -12.61 16.57 1.71
CA GLU A 189 -12.21 15.85 0.51
C GLU A 189 -13.35 15.01 -0.12
N GLY A 190 -14.55 14.99 0.47
CA GLY A 190 -15.73 14.27 -0.03
C GLY A 190 -15.83 12.80 0.42
N TYR A 191 -15.06 12.39 1.43
CA TYR A 191 -15.16 11.06 2.02
C TYR A 191 -16.14 11.07 3.21
N PRO A 192 -16.89 9.99 3.48
CA PRO A 192 -17.82 9.93 4.61
C PRO A 192 -17.11 9.87 5.98
N GLY A 193 -15.88 9.37 6.03
CA GLY A 193 -15.08 9.18 7.23
C GLY A 193 -13.62 8.97 6.89
N LEU A 194 -12.83 8.50 7.86
CA LEU A 194 -11.42 8.18 7.62
C LEU A 194 -11.29 7.05 6.60
N VAL A 195 -10.38 7.24 5.66
CA VAL A 195 -10.10 6.25 4.61
C VAL A 195 -9.11 5.21 5.12
N VAL A 196 -9.42 3.94 4.96
CA VAL A 196 -8.49 2.85 5.26
C VAL A 196 -7.37 2.84 4.22
N HIS A 197 -6.13 2.75 4.69
CA HIS A 197 -4.97 2.73 3.79
C HIS A 197 -5.05 1.55 2.81
N GLY A 198 -4.89 1.83 1.52
CA GLY A 198 -4.75 0.78 0.51
C GLY A 198 -3.59 -0.18 0.79
N PRO A 199 -2.40 0.33 1.18
CA PRO A 199 -1.29 -0.53 1.62
C PRO A 199 -1.61 -1.43 2.82
N LEU A 200 -2.42 -0.99 3.79
CA LEU A 200 -2.84 -1.82 4.91
C LEU A 200 -3.70 -3.00 4.43
N GLN A 201 -4.63 -2.76 3.50
CA GLN A 201 -5.43 -3.83 2.90
C GLN A 201 -4.54 -4.84 2.16
N ALA A 202 -3.56 -4.35 1.38
CA ALA A 202 -2.61 -5.22 0.67
C ALA A 202 -1.77 -6.08 1.63
N LEU A 203 -1.27 -5.49 2.74
CA LEU A 203 -0.55 -6.20 3.78
C LEU A 203 -1.40 -7.27 4.46
N LEU A 204 -2.63 -6.94 4.85
CA LEU A 204 -3.55 -7.88 5.50
C LEU A 204 -3.88 -9.07 4.59
N MET A 205 -4.08 -8.83 3.29
CA MET A 205 -4.30 -9.88 2.29
C MET A 205 -3.06 -10.79 2.16
N ALA A 206 -1.86 -10.20 2.04
CA ALA A 206 -0.61 -10.97 1.94
C ALA A 206 -0.34 -11.80 3.19
N GLU A 207 -0.63 -11.25 4.39
CA GLU A 207 -0.48 -11.96 5.67
C GLU A 207 -1.45 -13.13 5.82
N LEU A 208 -2.71 -12.97 5.42
CA LEU A 208 -3.68 -14.07 5.50
C LEU A 208 -3.30 -15.25 4.59
N ALA A 209 -2.67 -14.96 3.44
CA ALA A 209 -2.20 -15.95 2.47
C ALA A 209 -0.73 -16.35 2.67
N ARG A 210 -0.05 -15.82 3.71
CA ARG A 210 1.39 -16.04 3.91
C ARG A 210 1.76 -17.51 3.92
N ARG A 211 2.75 -17.87 3.10
CA ARG A 211 3.30 -19.23 3.00
C ARG A 211 4.81 -19.19 2.74
N PRO A 212 5.56 -20.24 3.11
CA PRO A 212 6.94 -20.40 2.71
C PRO A 212 7.09 -20.41 1.19
N GLY A 213 8.16 -19.77 0.69
CA GLY A 213 8.48 -19.78 -0.73
C GLY A 213 7.65 -18.84 -1.61
N ALA A 214 6.68 -18.11 -1.06
CA ALA A 214 5.96 -17.10 -1.82
C ALA A 214 6.94 -16.05 -2.38
N SER A 215 6.90 -15.86 -3.70
CA SER A 215 7.87 -15.02 -4.41
C SER A 215 7.24 -13.90 -5.24
N GLU A 216 5.94 -13.96 -5.48
CA GLU A 216 5.23 -12.94 -6.25
C GLU A 216 3.89 -12.60 -5.60
N TYR A 217 3.59 -11.32 -5.51
CA TYR A 217 2.29 -10.82 -5.07
C TYR A 217 1.85 -9.67 -5.95
N ALA A 218 0.69 -9.81 -6.58
CA ALA A 218 0.03 -8.75 -7.33
C ALA A 218 -1.30 -8.39 -6.65
N TYR A 219 -1.58 -7.09 -6.51
CA TYR A 219 -2.78 -6.61 -5.82
C TYR A 219 -3.35 -5.37 -6.49
N ARG A 220 -4.63 -5.14 -6.28
CA ARG A 220 -5.37 -4.01 -6.84
C ARG A 220 -6.38 -3.47 -5.82
N LEU A 221 -6.41 -2.14 -5.67
CA LEU A 221 -7.44 -1.42 -4.93
C LEU A 221 -8.58 -1.07 -5.91
N VAL A 222 -9.79 -1.49 -5.59
CA VAL A 222 -10.95 -1.36 -6.49
C VAL A 222 -11.97 -0.35 -5.99
N ALA A 223 -12.03 -0.13 -4.66
CA ALA A 223 -12.92 0.83 -4.03
C ALA A 223 -12.30 1.35 -2.72
N PRO A 224 -12.59 2.59 -2.31
CA PRO A 224 -12.23 3.05 -0.98
C PRO A 224 -12.99 2.26 0.09
N LEU A 225 -12.33 2.01 1.22
CA LEU A 225 -12.90 1.45 2.44
C LEU A 225 -12.79 2.50 3.54
N TYR A 226 -13.83 2.64 4.36
CA TYR A 226 -13.87 3.62 5.44
C TYR A 226 -13.84 2.94 6.82
N GLU A 227 -13.50 3.72 7.85
CA GLU A 227 -13.32 3.21 9.22
C GLU A 227 -14.57 2.48 9.78
N ASP A 228 -15.78 2.91 9.39
CA ASP A 228 -17.04 2.35 9.88
C ASP A 228 -17.64 1.26 8.97
N ASP A 229 -17.03 0.98 7.82
CA ASP A 229 -17.55 -0.01 6.86
C ASP A 229 -17.34 -1.47 7.29
N GLY A 230 -16.47 -1.71 8.28
CA GLY A 230 -15.95 -3.03 8.60
C GLY A 230 -14.92 -3.52 7.59
N LEU A 231 -14.10 -4.48 7.97
CA LEU A 231 -13.09 -5.07 7.07
C LEU A 231 -13.04 -6.58 7.26
N ILE A 232 -13.32 -7.30 6.20
CA ILE A 232 -13.16 -8.75 6.12
C ILE A 232 -12.10 -9.05 5.07
N VAL A 233 -11.06 -9.75 5.47
CA VAL A 233 -9.98 -10.22 4.59
C VAL A 233 -10.20 -11.69 4.31
N SER A 234 -10.15 -12.09 3.04
CA SER A 234 -10.37 -13.46 2.60
C SER A 234 -9.18 -13.99 1.81
N ALA A 235 -8.85 -15.26 2.03
CA ALA A 235 -7.88 -15.99 1.22
C ALA A 235 -8.54 -17.27 0.70
N GLY A 236 -8.41 -17.54 -0.58
CA GLY A 236 -8.87 -18.76 -1.23
C GLY A 236 -8.13 -20.01 -0.74
N PRO A 237 -8.48 -21.19 -1.27
CA PRO A 237 -7.82 -22.43 -0.94
C PRO A 237 -6.33 -22.40 -1.27
N GLU A 238 -5.55 -23.18 -0.52
CA GLU A 238 -4.13 -23.34 -0.80
C GLU A 238 -3.91 -24.06 -2.14
N GLY A 239 -2.97 -23.56 -2.93
CA GLY A 239 -2.65 -24.07 -4.25
C GLY A 239 -1.40 -23.40 -4.79
N GLU A 240 -1.11 -23.58 -6.05
CA GLU A 240 0.02 -22.91 -6.73
C GLU A 240 -0.13 -21.38 -6.65
N THR A 241 -1.36 -20.89 -6.76
CA THR A 241 -1.73 -19.50 -6.54
C THR A 241 -2.82 -19.37 -5.49
N ILE A 242 -2.76 -18.35 -4.64
CA ILE A 242 -3.80 -18.04 -3.65
C ILE A 242 -4.43 -16.70 -4.02
N GLY A 243 -5.72 -16.72 -4.37
CA GLY A 243 -6.51 -15.50 -4.54
C GLY A 243 -6.85 -14.90 -3.17
N VAL A 244 -6.75 -13.58 -3.04
CA VAL A 244 -7.05 -12.85 -1.81
C VAL A 244 -7.93 -11.65 -2.09
N SER A 245 -8.74 -11.24 -1.10
CA SER A 245 -9.56 -10.04 -1.23
C SER A 245 -9.81 -9.37 0.12
N CYS A 246 -10.10 -8.07 0.07
CA CYS A 246 -10.73 -7.33 1.14
C CYS A 246 -12.15 -6.95 0.72
N ARG A 247 -13.10 -7.02 1.66
CA ARG A 247 -14.47 -6.54 1.49
C ARG A 247 -14.94 -5.84 2.75
N ASP A 248 -15.94 -4.99 2.60
CA ASP A 248 -16.65 -4.40 3.73
C ASP A 248 -17.72 -5.36 4.30
N ALA A 249 -18.41 -4.93 5.36
CA ALA A 249 -19.48 -5.70 6.00
C ALA A 249 -20.74 -5.91 5.10
N SER A 250 -20.81 -5.18 3.97
CA SER A 250 -21.87 -5.34 2.96
C SER A 250 -21.45 -6.24 1.79
N ASP A 251 -20.33 -6.95 1.92
CA ASP A 251 -19.71 -7.77 0.88
C ASP A 251 -19.21 -7.00 -0.37
N ARG A 252 -19.07 -5.68 -0.29
CA ARG A 252 -18.48 -4.86 -1.35
C ARG A 252 -16.97 -5.05 -1.35
N VAL A 253 -16.42 -5.58 -2.42
CA VAL A 253 -14.98 -5.78 -2.57
C VAL A 253 -14.26 -4.44 -2.68
N THR A 254 -13.22 -4.24 -1.87
CA THR A 254 -12.41 -3.02 -1.81
C THR A 254 -10.99 -3.24 -2.34
N ALA A 255 -10.47 -4.45 -2.21
CA ALA A 255 -9.18 -4.84 -2.75
C ALA A 255 -9.16 -6.31 -3.17
N THR A 256 -8.32 -6.65 -4.13
CA THR A 256 -8.07 -8.04 -4.57
C THR A 256 -6.58 -8.27 -4.78
N GLY A 257 -6.15 -9.52 -4.72
CA GLY A 257 -4.77 -9.88 -5.02
C GLY A 257 -4.58 -11.36 -5.33
N VAL A 258 -3.39 -11.70 -5.78
CA VAL A 258 -2.96 -13.06 -6.05
C VAL A 258 -1.54 -13.23 -5.54
N LEU A 259 -1.32 -14.25 -4.70
CA LEU A 259 -0.02 -14.66 -4.18
C LEU A 259 0.44 -15.95 -4.89
N ARG A 260 1.71 -15.96 -5.29
CA ARG A 260 2.38 -17.11 -5.92
C ARG A 260 3.66 -17.48 -5.20
#